data_623b3781f8b75ea67e96e64b7db1a8fe
#
_entry.id   623b3781f8b75ea67e96e64b7db1a8fe
#
_cell.length_a   1.000
_cell.length_b   1.000
_cell.length_c   1.000
_cell.angle_alpha   90.00
_cell.angle_beta   90.00
_cell.angle_gamma   90.00
#
_symmetry.space_group_name_H-M   'P 1'
#
loop_
_entity.id
_entity.type
_entity.pdbx_description
1 polymer ?
#
loop_
_entity_poly.entity_id
_entity_poly.type
_entity_poly.pdbx_seq_one_letter_code
_entity_poly.pdbx_strand_id
1 'polypeptide(L)'
;MIRSFLSSTAIALLLCGCAQTPLRGTGDLGVVVERASGSLQIIESDTRTALGRVEGLGDLSHASVVFSRDQRYAYVFGRDGGLSKVDLLRAHIERRIIQGGNSIGGAISQDGKLIAVSNYEPGGVKVFDAQTLEQVADIPATPLPGGQKRSRVVGLVDAPGQRFVFSLFDTGEIWTADYNQDRT
;
A
#
# COMPACT_ATOMS: atom_id res chain seq x y z
N MET A 1 20.80 -47.91 54.26
CA MET A 1 20.15 -46.65 54.06
C MET A 1 20.91 -45.95 52.95
N ILE A 2 20.34 -45.95 51.70
CA ILE A 2 20.94 -45.34 50.53
C ILE A 2 20.06 -44.11 50.22
N ARG A 3 20.61 -42.89 50.32
CA ARG A 3 19.93 -41.64 49.95
C ARG A 3 20.26 -41.33 48.50
N SER A 4 19.26 -41.42 47.63
CA SER A 4 19.30 -40.98 46.26
C SER A 4 19.18 -39.44 46.20
N PHE A 5 20.18 -38.76 45.67
CA PHE A 5 20.11 -37.36 45.29
C PHE A 5 19.57 -37.28 43.85
N LEU A 6 18.35 -36.76 43.68
CA LEU A 6 17.81 -36.37 42.40
C LEU A 6 18.32 -34.96 42.09
N SER A 7 19.19 -34.85 41.10
CA SER A 7 19.67 -33.57 40.57
C SER A 7 18.70 -33.09 39.50
N SER A 8 17.92 -32.07 39.81
CA SER A 8 17.04 -31.41 38.85
C SER A 8 17.83 -30.38 38.02
N THR A 9 18.13 -30.75 36.79
CA THR A 9 18.75 -29.84 35.82
C THR A 9 17.65 -29.00 35.19
N ALA A 10 17.53 -27.75 35.59
CA ALA A 10 16.65 -26.76 34.94
C ALA A 10 17.27 -26.29 33.61
N ILE A 11 16.66 -26.67 32.49
CA ILE A 11 17.03 -26.18 31.17
C ILE A 11 16.34 -24.80 30.99
N ALA A 12 17.11 -23.73 31.10
CA ALA A 12 16.66 -22.39 30.76
C ALA A 12 16.68 -22.25 29.22
N LEU A 13 15.51 -22.28 28.59
CA LEU A 13 15.34 -21.89 27.18
C LEU A 13 15.52 -20.36 27.07
N LEU A 14 16.68 -19.94 26.59
CA LEU A 14 16.90 -18.58 26.12
C LEU A 14 16.17 -18.37 24.81
N LEU A 15 14.96 -17.79 24.88
CA LEU A 15 14.27 -17.21 23.72
C LEU A 15 15.01 -15.94 23.31
N CYS A 16 16.00 -16.07 22.42
CA CYS A 16 16.57 -14.94 21.69
C CYS A 16 15.50 -14.44 20.68
N GLY A 17 14.57 -13.63 21.14
CA GLY A 17 13.75 -12.82 20.25
C GLY A 17 14.66 -11.82 19.55
N CYS A 18 14.89 -11.98 18.24
CA CYS A 18 15.48 -10.94 17.42
C CYS A 18 14.50 -9.76 17.38
N ALA A 19 14.61 -8.86 18.34
CA ALA A 19 13.95 -7.56 18.26
C ALA A 19 14.62 -6.79 17.09
N GLN A 20 13.93 -6.72 15.96
CA GLN A 20 14.38 -5.87 14.87
C GLN A 20 14.39 -4.43 15.37
N THR A 21 15.57 -3.83 15.33
CA THR A 21 15.73 -2.41 15.66
C THR A 21 14.92 -1.61 14.63
N PRO A 22 14.02 -0.71 15.06
CA PRO A 22 13.27 0.13 14.13
C PRO A 22 14.22 0.92 13.25
N LEU A 23 13.93 1.01 11.95
CA LEU A 23 14.69 1.83 11.02
C LEU A 23 14.56 3.30 11.41
N ARG A 24 15.59 4.08 11.13
CA ARG A 24 15.57 5.53 11.37
C ARG A 24 15.14 6.24 10.12
N GLY A 25 14.19 7.18 10.24
CA GLY A 25 13.82 8.09 9.16
C GLY A 25 14.95 9.11 8.96
N THR A 26 15.77 8.90 7.92
CA THR A 26 16.92 9.77 7.61
C THR A 26 16.60 10.84 6.56
N GLY A 27 15.44 10.72 5.89
CA GLY A 27 15.10 11.51 4.71
C GLY A 27 15.60 10.90 3.40
N ASP A 28 16.48 9.90 3.47
CA ASP A 28 17.08 9.23 2.31
C ASP A 28 16.55 7.81 2.09
N LEU A 29 15.41 7.47 2.72
CA LEU A 29 14.78 6.17 2.54
C LEU A 29 14.13 6.07 1.16
N GLY A 30 14.38 4.97 0.49
CA GLY A 30 13.75 4.59 -0.75
C GLY A 30 13.14 3.20 -0.65
N VAL A 31 12.34 2.84 -1.66
CA VAL A 31 11.79 1.49 -1.78
C VAL A 31 12.05 0.94 -3.18
N VAL A 32 12.38 -0.35 -3.24
CA VAL A 32 12.50 -1.11 -4.47
C VAL A 32 11.40 -2.16 -4.49
N VAL A 33 10.55 -2.12 -5.53
CA VAL A 33 9.50 -3.11 -5.72
C VAL A 33 10.11 -4.35 -6.38
N GLU A 34 10.13 -5.45 -5.65
CA GLU A 34 10.62 -6.74 -6.12
C GLU A 34 9.45 -7.53 -6.71
N ARG A 35 9.20 -7.32 -8.00
CA ARG A 35 8.01 -7.83 -8.70
C ARG A 35 7.90 -9.36 -8.67
N ALA A 36 9.01 -10.06 -8.84
CA ALA A 36 9.03 -11.51 -8.93
C ALA A 36 8.70 -12.21 -7.61
N SER A 37 9.02 -11.57 -6.48
CA SER A 37 8.83 -12.15 -5.13
C SER A 37 7.61 -11.59 -4.40
N GLY A 38 6.97 -10.54 -4.95
CA GLY A 38 5.86 -9.87 -4.26
C GLY A 38 6.28 -9.20 -2.96
N SER A 39 7.46 -8.57 -2.97
CA SER A 39 8.05 -7.94 -1.80
C SER A 39 8.52 -6.51 -2.08
N LEU A 40 8.82 -5.79 -1.02
CA LEU A 40 9.34 -4.44 -1.04
C LEU A 40 10.66 -4.40 -0.26
N GLN A 41 11.75 -3.99 -0.91
CA GLN A 41 13.02 -3.74 -0.26
C GLN A 41 13.10 -2.28 0.16
N ILE A 42 13.32 -2.02 1.45
CA ILE A 42 13.60 -0.68 1.98
C ILE A 42 15.10 -0.46 1.89
N ILE A 43 15.51 0.65 1.33
CA ILE A 43 16.91 1.01 1.13
C ILE A 43 17.21 2.39 1.70
N GLU A 44 18.43 2.62 2.06
CA GLU A 44 19.01 3.94 2.23
C GLU A 44 19.70 4.34 0.93
N SER A 45 19.25 5.43 0.29
CA SER A 45 19.62 5.74 -1.08
C SER A 45 21.00 6.35 -1.20
N ASP A 46 21.45 7.16 -0.25
CA ASP A 46 22.79 7.77 -0.24
C ASP A 46 23.90 6.75 -0.02
N THR A 47 23.73 5.82 0.92
CA THR A 47 24.68 4.74 1.21
C THR A 47 24.46 3.48 0.37
N ARG A 48 23.36 3.41 -0.40
CA ARG A 48 22.96 2.25 -1.20
C ARG A 48 22.86 0.96 -0.38
N THR A 49 22.35 1.08 0.85
CA THR A 49 22.29 -0.03 1.80
C THR A 49 20.87 -0.57 1.88
N ALA A 50 20.72 -1.90 1.81
CA ALA A 50 19.46 -2.58 2.09
C ALA A 50 19.21 -2.60 3.61
N LEU A 51 18.07 -2.04 4.04
CA LEU A 51 17.74 -1.88 5.47
C LEU A 51 16.74 -2.90 5.96
N GLY A 52 15.73 -3.21 5.16
CA GLY A 52 14.68 -4.14 5.53
C GLY A 52 13.88 -4.61 4.32
N ARG A 53 13.24 -5.77 4.44
CA ARG A 53 12.41 -6.35 3.39
C ARG A 53 11.04 -6.68 3.93
N VAL A 54 10.01 -6.35 3.16
CA VAL A 54 8.61 -6.63 3.47
C VAL A 54 8.07 -7.60 2.44
N GLU A 55 7.66 -8.77 2.89
CA GLU A 55 7.12 -9.84 2.05
C GLU A 55 5.57 -9.91 2.16
N GLY A 56 4.93 -10.69 1.29
CA GLY A 56 3.49 -10.94 1.39
C GLY A 56 2.61 -9.86 0.75
N LEU A 57 3.16 -9.05 -0.16
CA LEU A 57 2.43 -7.98 -0.85
C LEU A 57 1.59 -8.47 -2.04
N GLY A 58 1.65 -9.76 -2.37
CA GLY A 58 0.89 -10.39 -3.45
C GLY A 58 1.52 -10.20 -4.83
N ASP A 59 0.70 -10.14 -5.88
CA ASP A 59 1.20 -9.98 -7.26
C ASP A 59 1.61 -8.53 -7.52
N LEU A 60 2.92 -8.28 -7.54
CA LEU A 60 3.52 -6.99 -7.85
C LEU A 60 4.03 -6.89 -9.29
N SER A 61 3.64 -7.79 -10.18
CA SER A 61 4.08 -7.78 -11.60
C SER A 61 3.75 -6.46 -12.31
N HIS A 62 2.75 -5.74 -11.84
CA HIS A 62 2.39 -4.41 -12.30
C HIS A 62 2.02 -3.54 -11.07
N ALA A 63 3.02 -3.16 -10.32
CA ALA A 63 2.83 -2.43 -9.08
C ALA A 63 3.32 -0.98 -9.17
N SER A 64 2.67 -0.12 -8.39
CA SER A 64 3.12 1.24 -8.10
C SER A 64 3.06 1.52 -6.61
N VAL A 65 3.72 2.60 -6.19
CA VAL A 65 3.83 2.99 -4.78
C VAL A 65 3.62 4.49 -4.65
N VAL A 66 2.86 4.90 -3.65
CA VAL A 66 2.81 6.29 -3.19
C VAL A 66 3.12 6.35 -1.69
N PHE A 67 3.60 7.48 -1.22
CA PHE A 67 4.00 7.65 0.18
C PHE A 67 3.01 8.54 0.94
N SER A 68 2.83 8.26 2.23
CA SER A 68 2.14 9.19 3.13
C SER A 68 2.86 10.55 3.18
N ARG A 69 2.14 11.61 3.55
CA ARG A 69 2.72 12.96 3.56
C ARG A 69 3.87 13.12 4.57
N ASP A 70 3.86 12.34 5.65
CA ASP A 70 4.95 12.24 6.61
C ASP A 70 6.05 11.25 6.19
N GLN A 71 5.90 10.62 5.00
CA GLN A 71 6.84 9.65 4.42
C GLN A 71 7.10 8.39 5.27
N ARG A 72 6.27 8.16 6.28
CA ARG A 72 6.38 6.98 7.14
C ARG A 72 5.80 5.73 6.51
N TYR A 73 4.71 5.87 5.73
CA TYR A 73 4.02 4.75 5.12
C TYR A 73 4.17 4.75 3.61
N ALA A 74 4.35 3.56 3.05
CA ALA A 74 4.21 3.31 1.61
C ALA A 74 2.86 2.61 1.36
N TYR A 75 2.10 3.10 0.40
CA TYR A 75 0.90 2.44 -0.10
C TYR A 75 1.25 1.75 -1.41
N VAL A 76 1.17 0.42 -1.41
CA VAL A 76 1.57 -0.42 -2.54
C VAL A 76 0.32 -0.97 -3.21
N PHE A 77 0.22 -0.76 -4.52
CA PHE A 77 -0.90 -1.22 -5.35
C PHE A 77 -0.45 -2.44 -6.13
N GLY A 78 -1.03 -3.60 -5.85
CA GLY A 78 -0.72 -4.86 -6.51
C GLY A 78 -1.68 -5.15 -7.66
N ARG A 79 -1.20 -5.89 -8.67
CA ARG A 79 -2.01 -6.32 -9.81
C ARG A 79 -3.19 -7.21 -9.40
N ASP A 80 -3.06 -7.97 -8.33
CA ASP A 80 -4.12 -8.80 -7.75
C ASP A 80 -5.25 -8.01 -7.07
N GLY A 81 -5.29 -6.68 -7.26
CA GLY A 81 -6.22 -5.78 -6.58
C GLY A 81 -5.83 -5.48 -5.14
N GLY A 82 -4.65 -5.87 -4.73
CA GLY A 82 -4.12 -5.60 -3.39
C GLY A 82 -3.82 -4.12 -3.18
N LEU A 83 -4.26 -3.58 -2.06
CA LEU A 83 -3.84 -2.29 -1.51
C LEU A 83 -3.20 -2.57 -0.15
N SER A 84 -1.90 -2.30 -0.03
CA SER A 84 -1.12 -2.56 1.18
C SER A 84 -0.57 -1.26 1.74
N LYS A 85 -0.75 -1.04 3.04
CA LYS A 85 -0.11 0.01 3.83
C LYS A 85 1.08 -0.59 4.57
N VAL A 86 2.27 -0.11 4.27
CA VAL A 86 3.55 -0.61 4.80
C VAL A 86 4.17 0.44 5.70
N ASP A 87 4.47 0.11 6.95
CA ASP A 87 5.27 0.96 7.84
C ASP A 87 6.76 0.79 7.48
N LEU A 88 7.36 1.82 6.92
CA LEU A 88 8.75 1.80 6.45
C LEU A 88 9.76 1.73 7.61
N LEU A 89 9.44 2.33 8.76
CA LEU A 89 10.34 2.33 9.91
C LEU A 89 10.35 0.99 10.66
N ARG A 90 9.27 0.21 10.53
CA ARG A 90 9.15 -1.11 11.15
C ARG A 90 9.32 -2.26 10.16
N ALA A 91 9.42 -1.95 8.86
CA ALA A 91 9.55 -2.91 7.78
C ALA A 91 8.46 -4.02 7.82
N HIS A 92 7.19 -3.64 7.99
CA HIS A 92 6.09 -4.60 8.01
C HIS A 92 4.82 -4.04 7.35
N ILE A 93 3.92 -4.95 6.95
CA ILE A 93 2.59 -4.61 6.47
C ILE A 93 1.71 -4.25 7.68
N GLU A 94 1.30 -2.98 7.76
CA GLU A 94 0.33 -2.52 8.75
C GLU A 94 -1.08 -3.07 8.45
N ARG A 95 -1.48 -2.98 7.18
CA ARG A 95 -2.76 -3.48 6.69
C ARG A 95 -2.68 -3.80 5.20
N ARG A 96 -3.36 -4.85 4.78
CA ARG A 96 -3.56 -5.21 3.38
C ARG A 96 -5.00 -5.61 3.14
N ILE A 97 -5.59 -5.10 2.06
CA ILE A 97 -6.92 -5.47 1.58
C ILE A 97 -6.85 -5.86 0.11
N ILE A 98 -7.82 -6.66 -0.33
CA ILE A 98 -8.09 -6.90 -1.76
C ILE A 98 -9.32 -6.07 -2.11
N GLN A 99 -9.12 -5.04 -2.93
CA GLN A 99 -10.17 -4.08 -3.25
C GLN A 99 -10.75 -4.23 -4.67
N GLY A 100 -10.11 -4.99 -5.52
CA GLY A 100 -10.51 -5.24 -6.90
C GLY A 100 -9.94 -6.55 -7.43
N GLY A 101 -10.12 -6.82 -8.70
CA GLY A 101 -9.51 -7.98 -9.39
C GLY A 101 -8.19 -7.65 -10.06
N ASN A 102 -8.04 -6.38 -10.51
CA ASN A 102 -6.81 -5.93 -11.17
C ASN A 102 -6.70 -4.41 -10.99
N SER A 103 -5.73 -3.97 -10.20
CA SER A 103 -5.41 -2.55 -10.04
C SER A 103 -4.12 -2.17 -10.77
N ILE A 104 -4.06 -0.90 -11.21
CA ILE A 104 -2.93 -0.38 -12.00
C ILE A 104 -2.05 0.53 -11.15
N GLY A 105 -2.67 1.30 -10.27
CA GLY A 105 -1.95 2.24 -9.44
C GLY A 105 -2.89 3.11 -8.63
N GLY A 106 -2.36 4.14 -8.04
CA GLY A 106 -3.16 5.03 -7.22
C GLY A 106 -2.47 6.35 -6.92
N ALA A 107 -3.20 7.20 -6.22
CA ALA A 107 -2.76 8.50 -5.78
C ALA A 107 -3.17 8.73 -4.31
N ILE A 108 -2.41 9.58 -3.63
CA ILE A 108 -2.76 10.07 -2.29
C ILE A 108 -3.22 11.53 -2.38
N SER A 109 -4.29 11.87 -1.68
CA SER A 109 -4.81 13.24 -1.62
C SER A 109 -3.79 14.25 -1.06
N GLN A 110 -3.97 15.54 -1.37
CA GLN A 110 -3.05 16.60 -0.91
C GLN A 110 -2.92 16.66 0.61
N ASP A 111 -3.99 16.39 1.32
CA ASP A 111 -4.01 16.35 2.79
C ASP A 111 -3.54 15.01 3.39
N GLY A 112 -3.28 14.02 2.53
CA GLY A 112 -2.83 12.69 2.96
C GLY A 112 -3.90 11.79 3.55
N LYS A 113 -5.17 12.18 3.51
CA LYS A 113 -6.25 11.43 4.17
C LYS A 113 -6.90 10.36 3.28
N LEU A 114 -6.78 10.49 1.96
CA LEU A 114 -7.43 9.60 1.01
C LEU A 114 -6.44 8.91 0.09
N ILE A 115 -6.68 7.64 -0.19
CA ILE A 115 -5.98 6.85 -1.21
C ILE A 115 -6.98 6.51 -2.31
N ALA A 116 -6.74 6.98 -3.53
CA ALA A 116 -7.49 6.59 -4.70
C ALA A 116 -6.77 5.46 -5.44
N VAL A 117 -7.52 4.45 -5.91
CA VAL A 117 -7.00 3.29 -6.64
C VAL A 117 -7.67 3.19 -7.99
N SER A 118 -6.87 3.16 -9.06
CA SER A 118 -7.34 2.94 -10.43
C SER A 118 -7.45 1.45 -10.72
N ASN A 119 -8.57 1.03 -11.34
CA ASN A 119 -8.86 -0.37 -11.59
C ASN A 119 -9.08 -0.68 -13.07
N TYR A 120 -8.47 -1.79 -13.53
CA TYR A 120 -8.87 -2.48 -14.74
C TYR A 120 -10.12 -3.34 -14.49
N GLU A 121 -10.16 -4.02 -13.34
CA GLU A 121 -11.28 -4.81 -12.87
C GLU A 121 -11.60 -4.46 -11.41
N PRO A 122 -12.82 -4.02 -11.14
CA PRO A 122 -14.01 -3.96 -12.01
C PRO A 122 -14.07 -2.72 -12.92
N GLY A 123 -13.02 -1.94 -13.06
CA GLY A 123 -12.99 -0.61 -13.67
C GLY A 123 -13.33 0.50 -12.65
N GLY A 124 -13.14 1.75 -13.06
CA GLY A 124 -13.38 2.92 -12.23
C GLY A 124 -12.27 3.20 -11.21
N VAL A 125 -12.58 4.08 -10.27
CA VAL A 125 -11.70 4.48 -9.18
C VAL A 125 -12.38 4.21 -7.85
N LYS A 126 -11.70 3.53 -6.95
CA LYS A 126 -12.14 3.39 -5.55
C LYS A 126 -11.30 4.26 -4.64
N VAL A 127 -11.93 4.87 -3.66
CA VAL A 127 -11.26 5.77 -2.71
C VAL A 127 -11.38 5.19 -1.31
N PHE A 128 -10.28 5.24 -0.59
CA PHE A 128 -10.12 4.67 0.75
C PHE A 128 -9.61 5.73 1.71
N ASP A 129 -10.00 5.62 2.96
CA ASP A 129 -9.34 6.33 4.05
C ASP A 129 -7.89 5.84 4.16
N ALA A 130 -6.93 6.76 4.18
CA ALA A 130 -5.50 6.42 4.18
C ALA A 130 -5.03 5.76 5.50
N GLN A 131 -5.72 6.00 6.59
CA GLN A 131 -5.35 5.43 7.88
C GLN A 131 -5.89 4.02 8.04
N THR A 132 -7.18 3.82 7.73
CA THR A 132 -7.89 2.57 8.01
C THR A 132 -7.98 1.63 6.81
N LEU A 133 -7.77 2.12 5.58
CA LEU A 133 -8.06 1.44 4.32
C LEU A 133 -9.53 1.02 4.18
N GLU A 134 -10.44 1.69 4.87
CA GLU A 134 -11.87 1.54 4.65
C GLU A 134 -12.29 2.29 3.39
N GLN A 135 -13.14 1.68 2.58
CA GLN A 135 -13.62 2.30 1.35
C GLN A 135 -14.59 3.42 1.68
N VAL A 136 -14.32 4.64 1.19
CA VAL A 136 -15.14 5.84 1.40
C VAL A 136 -15.89 6.26 0.15
N ALA A 137 -15.42 5.87 -1.05
CA ALA A 137 -16.13 6.15 -2.29
C ALA A 137 -15.83 5.09 -3.36
N ASP A 138 -16.76 4.95 -4.31
CA ASP A 138 -16.61 4.16 -5.53
C ASP A 138 -17.10 5.01 -6.71
N ILE A 139 -16.20 5.32 -7.64
CA ILE A 139 -16.47 6.10 -8.83
C ILE A 139 -16.52 5.11 -10.00
N PRO A 140 -17.68 4.73 -10.47
CA PRO A 140 -17.80 3.64 -11.46
C PRO A 140 -17.25 4.00 -12.84
N ALA A 141 -17.01 5.28 -13.12
CA ALA A 141 -16.49 5.76 -14.40
C ALA A 141 -17.24 5.17 -15.61
N THR A 142 -18.58 5.29 -15.58
CA THR A 142 -19.47 4.87 -16.68
C THR A 142 -19.72 6.05 -17.62
N PRO A 143 -19.05 6.11 -18.78
CA PRO A 143 -19.04 7.32 -19.62
C PRO A 143 -20.33 7.57 -20.38
N LEU A 144 -21.19 6.56 -20.53
CA LEU A 144 -22.44 6.69 -21.30
C LEU A 144 -23.66 6.66 -20.39
N PRO A 145 -24.68 7.53 -20.62
CA PRO A 145 -25.95 7.46 -19.93
C PRO A 145 -26.60 6.08 -20.10
N GLY A 146 -26.91 5.41 -19.00
CA GLY A 146 -27.47 4.05 -19.00
C GLY A 146 -26.46 2.94 -19.27
N GLY A 147 -25.17 3.25 -19.46
CA GLY A 147 -24.10 2.28 -19.58
C GLY A 147 -23.87 1.54 -18.25
N GLN A 148 -23.90 0.21 -18.30
CA GLN A 148 -23.64 -0.62 -17.12
C GLN A 148 -22.14 -0.97 -16.95
N LYS A 149 -21.36 -0.76 -18.04
CA LYS A 149 -19.95 -1.14 -18.04
C LYS A 149 -19.08 0.01 -17.53
N ARG A 150 -18.30 -0.27 -16.50
CA ARG A 150 -17.26 0.63 -16.00
C ARG A 150 -16.12 0.71 -17.00
N SER A 151 -15.58 1.90 -17.25
CA SER A 151 -14.34 2.03 -18.00
C SER A 151 -13.15 1.61 -17.13
N ARG A 152 -12.18 0.97 -17.77
CA ARG A 152 -10.87 0.76 -17.18
C ARG A 152 -10.20 2.12 -16.95
N VAL A 153 -9.54 2.28 -15.82
CA VAL A 153 -8.77 3.49 -15.50
C VAL A 153 -7.30 3.15 -15.45
N VAL A 154 -6.50 3.85 -16.26
CA VAL A 154 -5.06 3.55 -16.42
C VAL A 154 -4.13 4.60 -15.84
N GLY A 155 -4.52 5.87 -15.88
CA GLY A 155 -3.80 6.98 -15.28
C GLY A 155 -4.62 7.57 -14.13
N LEU A 156 -3.98 7.82 -12.99
CA LEU A 156 -4.61 8.44 -11.84
C LEU A 156 -3.56 9.26 -11.10
N VAL A 157 -3.87 10.54 -10.89
CA VAL A 157 -3.00 11.46 -10.14
C VAL A 157 -3.82 12.33 -9.21
N ASP A 158 -3.20 12.81 -8.15
CA ASP A 158 -3.69 13.94 -7.37
C ASP A 158 -3.30 15.25 -8.06
N ALA A 159 -4.21 16.22 -8.11
CA ALA A 159 -4.01 17.48 -8.79
C ALA A 159 -4.39 18.67 -7.88
N PRO A 160 -3.84 19.87 -8.14
CA PRO A 160 -4.17 21.08 -7.40
C PRO A 160 -5.69 21.34 -7.36
N GLY A 161 -6.17 21.86 -6.24
CA GLY A 161 -7.60 22.14 -6.03
C GLY A 161 -8.37 20.97 -5.43
N GLN A 162 -7.70 20.05 -4.73
CA GLN A 162 -8.32 18.94 -4.00
C GLN A 162 -9.12 18.00 -4.92
N ARG A 163 -8.47 17.50 -5.94
CA ARG A 163 -9.10 16.61 -6.93
C ARG A 163 -8.18 15.49 -7.39
N PHE A 164 -8.78 14.36 -7.69
CA PHE A 164 -8.15 13.31 -8.47
C PHE A 164 -8.47 13.52 -9.95
N VAL A 165 -7.46 13.33 -10.81
CA VAL A 165 -7.62 13.34 -12.28
C VAL A 165 -7.24 11.96 -12.79
N PHE A 166 -8.07 11.39 -13.65
CA PHE A 166 -7.85 10.04 -14.17
C PHE A 166 -8.32 9.88 -15.61
N SER A 167 -7.66 8.98 -16.33
CA SER A 167 -7.96 8.68 -17.73
C SER A 167 -8.78 7.41 -17.88
N LEU A 168 -9.84 7.48 -18.70
CA LEU A 168 -10.69 6.37 -19.07
C LEU A 168 -10.14 5.69 -20.32
N PHE A 169 -9.65 4.45 -20.18
CA PHE A 169 -9.02 3.72 -21.27
C PHE A 169 -10.00 3.40 -22.41
N ASP A 170 -11.24 3.07 -22.07
CA ASP A 170 -12.21 2.55 -23.05
C ASP A 170 -12.84 3.68 -23.89
N THR A 171 -12.77 4.94 -23.45
CA THR A 171 -13.38 6.09 -24.16
C THR A 171 -12.38 7.19 -24.53
N GLY A 172 -11.17 7.15 -23.97
CA GLY A 172 -10.17 8.18 -24.18
C GLY A 172 -10.48 9.51 -23.47
N GLU A 173 -11.42 9.51 -22.53
CA GLU A 173 -11.77 10.70 -21.76
C GLU A 173 -10.86 10.89 -20.57
N ILE A 174 -10.77 12.14 -20.07
CA ILE A 174 -10.13 12.50 -18.81
C ILE A 174 -11.22 13.02 -17.88
N TRP A 175 -11.31 12.41 -16.70
CA TRP A 175 -12.26 12.79 -15.67
C TRP A 175 -11.58 13.38 -14.45
N THR A 176 -12.34 14.19 -13.72
CA THR A 176 -11.93 14.72 -12.41
C THR A 176 -12.94 14.33 -11.36
N ALA A 177 -12.45 14.06 -10.17
CA ALA A 177 -13.27 13.85 -8.97
C ALA A 177 -12.75 14.76 -7.86
N ASP A 178 -13.55 15.76 -7.51
CA ASP A 178 -13.22 16.66 -6.42
C ASP A 178 -13.47 15.96 -5.08
N TYR A 179 -12.56 16.17 -4.12
CA TYR A 179 -12.73 15.71 -2.75
C TYR A 179 -12.65 16.93 -1.81
N ASN A 180 -13.67 17.10 -0.98
CA ASN A 180 -13.72 18.20 -0.02
C ASN A 180 -13.31 17.71 1.35
N GLN A 181 -12.66 18.58 2.14
CA GLN A 181 -12.28 18.31 3.52
C GLN A 181 -13.49 18.18 4.48
N ASP A 182 -14.67 18.61 4.03
CA ASP A 182 -15.88 18.73 4.85
C ASP A 182 -16.83 17.52 4.74
N ARG A 183 -16.33 16.34 4.42
CA ARG A 183 -17.12 15.12 4.61
C ARG A 183 -17.03 14.68 6.08
N THR A 184 -17.80 15.38 6.91
CA THR A 184 -18.27 14.87 8.19
C THR A 184 -19.36 13.83 7.99
#